data_691c613f6eca4f71189806c929e9e6b8
#
_entry.id   691c613f6eca4f71189806c929e9e6b8
#
_cell.length_a   1.000
_cell.length_b   1.000
_cell.length_c   1.000
_cell.angle_alpha   90.00
_cell.angle_beta   90.00
_cell.angle_gamma   90.00
#
_symmetry.space_group_name_H-M   'P 1'
#
loop_
_entity.id
_entity.type
_entity.pdbx_description
1 polymer ?
#
loop_
_entity_poly.entity_id
_entity_poly.type
_entity_poly.pdbx_seq_one_letter_code
_entity_poly.pdbx_strand_id
1 'polypeptide(L)'
;MKLHSIEGGKFKLDGGAMFGVVPKSIWQRTNPADSNNMIEMSARCLLIEDGERLVLVDTGMGNKQSEKFFGYYYRWGEETLGSSLNKAGFHPDDVTDVFLTHLHFDHCGGAVSKKENGSHVTTFKNATYWSNKEHWSWATNPNRREVASFLKENILPIEESGQLQYIEKDSSSYLTRTPLGFDVLFVDGHTEKQMVPIINYGDKKIAYAADLVPTHGHIPLPYIMGYDVRPLLSLDEKEKFLNLSLIHI
;
A
#
# COMPACT_ATOMS: atom_id res chain seq x y z
N MET A 1 -12.46 17.04 7.46
CA MET A 1 -11.49 15.97 7.17
C MET A 1 -10.17 16.22 7.91
N LYS A 2 -9.60 15.22 8.57
CA LYS A 2 -8.22 15.23 9.12
C LYS A 2 -7.45 14.02 8.58
N LEU A 3 -6.15 14.15 8.47
CA LEU A 3 -5.25 13.10 7.97
C LEU A 3 -4.23 12.76 9.05
N HIS A 4 -4.09 11.46 9.34
CA HIS A 4 -3.15 10.94 10.32
C HIS A 4 -2.18 9.98 9.66
N SER A 5 -0.87 10.17 9.90
CA SER A 5 0.16 9.20 9.49
C SER A 5 0.18 8.06 10.50
N ILE A 6 -0.05 6.84 10.04
CA ILE A 6 -0.07 5.63 10.85
C ILE A 6 1.11 4.75 10.46
N GLU A 7 1.96 4.39 11.42
CA GLU A 7 3.10 3.52 11.21
C GLU A 7 2.66 2.06 11.30
N GLY A 8 2.71 1.34 10.19
CA GLY A 8 2.36 -0.08 10.08
C GLY A 8 3.51 -1.03 10.41
N GLY A 9 4.70 -0.48 10.72
CA GLY A 9 5.93 -1.20 11.03
C GLY A 9 7.09 -0.83 10.12
N LYS A 10 8.30 -0.99 10.63
CA LYS A 10 9.54 -0.71 9.91
C LYS A 10 10.20 -2.00 9.45
N PHE A 11 10.77 -1.98 8.24
CA PHE A 11 11.37 -3.13 7.61
C PHE A 11 12.46 -2.70 6.63
N LYS A 12 13.12 -3.66 6.00
CA LYS A 12 14.14 -3.38 4.99
C LYS A 12 13.87 -4.17 3.72
N LEU A 13 14.25 -3.57 2.59
CA LEU A 13 14.24 -4.21 1.28
C LEU A 13 15.61 -4.06 0.62
N ASP A 14 15.94 -4.97 -0.31
CA ASP A 14 17.16 -4.85 -1.11
C ASP A 14 17.10 -3.60 -1.99
N GLY A 15 18.10 -2.73 -1.83
CA GLY A 15 18.16 -1.46 -2.55
C GLY A 15 18.33 -1.63 -4.06
N GLY A 16 18.95 -2.72 -4.51
CA GLY A 16 19.06 -3.03 -5.94
C GLY A 16 17.70 -3.40 -6.53
N ALA A 17 16.91 -4.21 -5.82
CA ALA A 17 15.55 -4.54 -6.22
C ALA A 17 14.63 -3.32 -6.20
N MET A 18 14.78 -2.44 -5.21
CA MET A 18 14.00 -1.19 -5.12
C MET A 18 14.33 -0.20 -6.23
N PHE A 19 15.59 -0.09 -6.65
CA PHE A 19 16.00 0.92 -7.63
C PHE A 19 16.26 0.34 -9.04
N GLY A 20 16.10 -0.98 -9.22
CA GLY A 20 16.20 -1.64 -10.53
C GLY A 20 17.54 -1.39 -11.21
N VAL A 21 17.50 -0.74 -12.36
CA VAL A 21 18.69 -0.46 -13.18
C VAL A 21 19.48 0.78 -12.76
N VAL A 22 18.99 1.56 -11.79
CA VAL A 22 19.69 2.74 -11.30
C VAL A 22 20.95 2.31 -10.52
N PRO A 23 22.16 2.83 -10.83
CA PRO A 23 23.38 2.45 -10.13
C PRO A 23 23.33 2.78 -8.63
N LYS A 24 23.85 1.87 -7.78
CA LYS A 24 23.91 2.06 -6.32
C LYS A 24 24.61 3.36 -5.93
N SER A 25 25.70 3.74 -6.62
CA SER A 25 26.43 5.00 -6.39
C SER A 25 25.56 6.26 -6.51
N ILE A 26 24.41 6.15 -7.16
CA ILE A 26 23.45 7.22 -7.34
C ILE A 26 22.34 7.12 -6.28
N TRP A 27 21.58 6.03 -6.23
CA TRP A 27 20.41 5.92 -5.37
C TRP A 27 20.73 5.87 -3.87
N GLN A 28 21.89 5.35 -3.47
CA GLN A 28 22.27 5.31 -2.04
C GLN A 28 22.44 6.70 -1.40
N ARG A 29 22.46 7.78 -2.18
CA ARG A 29 22.50 9.16 -1.66
C ARG A 29 21.17 9.58 -1.02
N THR A 30 20.08 9.02 -1.48
CA THR A 30 18.73 9.28 -0.96
C THR A 30 18.27 8.18 -0.03
N ASN A 31 18.60 6.93 -0.32
CA ASN A 31 18.22 5.75 0.43
C ASN A 31 19.47 4.94 0.81
N PRO A 32 20.18 5.33 1.89
CA PRO A 32 21.41 4.63 2.32
C PRO A 32 21.15 3.15 2.59
N ALA A 33 22.01 2.29 2.04
CA ALA A 33 21.94 0.85 2.26
C ALA A 33 22.96 0.39 3.29
N ASP A 34 22.61 -0.65 4.06
CA ASP A 34 23.52 -1.35 4.96
C ASP A 34 24.50 -2.27 4.22
N SER A 35 25.32 -3.02 4.95
CA SER A 35 26.31 -3.95 4.39
C SER A 35 25.69 -5.10 3.55
N ASN A 36 24.40 -5.40 3.77
CA ASN A 36 23.64 -6.40 3.02
C ASN A 36 22.86 -5.80 1.84
N ASN A 37 23.14 -4.54 1.49
CA ASN A 37 22.42 -3.78 0.46
C ASN A 37 20.95 -3.46 0.80
N MET A 38 20.57 -3.58 2.06
CA MET A 38 19.20 -3.35 2.51
C MET A 38 18.98 -1.88 2.84
N ILE A 39 17.91 -1.29 2.31
CA ILE A 39 17.45 0.08 2.63
C ILE A 39 16.31 0.04 3.64
N GLU A 40 16.23 1.06 4.48
CA GLU A 40 15.17 1.19 5.47
C GLU A 40 13.87 1.64 4.81
N MET A 41 12.78 0.96 5.17
CA MET A 41 11.43 1.19 4.71
C MET A 41 10.47 1.34 5.89
N SER A 42 9.37 2.02 5.66
CA SER A 42 8.26 2.14 6.60
C SER A 42 6.97 1.73 5.89
N ALA A 43 6.25 0.75 6.42
CA ALA A 43 4.89 0.42 5.98
C ALA A 43 3.93 1.50 6.49
N ARG A 44 4.08 2.72 5.98
CA ARG A 44 3.30 3.87 6.40
C ARG A 44 1.92 3.84 5.76
N CYS A 45 0.90 3.84 6.62
CA CYS A 45 -0.50 3.89 6.24
C CYS A 45 -1.04 5.32 6.43
N LEU A 46 -2.15 5.64 5.77
CA LEU A 46 -2.84 6.91 5.94
C LEU A 46 -4.22 6.66 6.54
N LEU A 47 -4.53 7.32 7.66
CA LEU A 47 -5.87 7.32 8.23
C LEU A 47 -6.56 8.64 7.91
N ILE A 48 -7.73 8.56 7.28
CA ILE A 48 -8.58 9.69 6.89
C ILE A 48 -9.79 9.72 7.81
N GLU A 49 -9.88 10.78 8.62
CA GLU A 49 -11.03 11.07 9.49
C GLU A 49 -11.93 12.11 8.81
N ASP A 50 -13.14 11.72 8.42
CA ASP A 50 -14.09 12.60 7.73
C ASP A 50 -15.53 12.37 8.20
N GLY A 51 -15.99 13.20 9.12
CA GLY A 51 -17.27 13.02 9.78
C GLY A 51 -17.29 11.75 10.63
N GLU A 52 -18.26 10.87 10.37
CA GLU A 52 -18.38 9.57 11.03
C GLU A 52 -17.54 8.46 10.35
N ARG A 53 -16.88 8.80 9.25
CA ARG A 53 -16.09 7.84 8.47
C ARG A 53 -14.62 7.90 8.88
N LEU A 54 -14.03 6.74 9.09
CA LEU A 54 -12.63 6.54 9.40
C LEU A 54 -12.03 5.54 8.41
N VAL A 55 -11.35 6.05 7.37
CA VAL A 55 -10.78 5.25 6.28
C VAL A 55 -9.30 5.02 6.51
N LEU A 56 -8.89 3.76 6.64
CA LEU A 56 -7.48 3.37 6.68
C LEU A 56 -7.02 2.93 5.29
N VAL A 57 -6.03 3.64 4.74
CA VAL A 57 -5.37 3.31 3.48
C VAL A 57 -4.15 2.46 3.78
N ASP A 58 -4.16 1.22 3.28
CA ASP A 58 -3.21 0.15 3.55
C ASP A 58 -3.09 -0.26 5.02
N THR A 59 -2.40 -1.37 5.29
CA THR A 59 -2.36 -1.98 6.63
C THR A 59 -0.98 -2.52 7.01
N GLY A 60 0.04 -2.33 6.18
CA GLY A 60 1.38 -2.87 6.41
C GLY A 60 1.45 -4.40 6.31
N MET A 61 2.56 -4.97 6.79
CA MET A 61 2.83 -6.41 6.70
C MET A 61 2.01 -7.26 7.68
N GLY A 62 1.49 -6.66 8.76
CA GLY A 62 0.93 -7.43 9.86
C GLY A 62 1.98 -8.25 10.63
N ASN A 63 1.52 -9.29 11.35
CA ASN A 63 2.38 -10.06 12.25
C ASN A 63 2.13 -11.59 12.23
N LYS A 64 1.35 -12.08 11.26
CA LYS A 64 0.89 -13.48 11.26
C LYS A 64 1.81 -14.47 10.56
N GLN A 65 2.71 -13.98 9.70
CA GLN A 65 3.69 -14.82 9.00
C GLN A 65 4.75 -15.38 9.96
N SER A 66 5.50 -16.37 9.49
CA SER A 66 6.55 -17.01 10.27
C SER A 66 7.75 -16.05 10.55
N GLU A 67 8.51 -16.31 11.60
CA GLU A 67 9.78 -15.61 11.86
C GLU A 67 10.76 -15.73 10.70
N LYS A 68 10.78 -16.88 10.02
CA LYS A 68 11.60 -17.08 8.83
C LYS A 68 11.19 -16.10 7.72
N PHE A 69 9.91 -15.89 7.49
CA PHE A 69 9.42 -14.94 6.50
C PHE A 69 9.84 -13.51 6.87
N PHE A 70 9.57 -13.09 8.10
CA PHE A 70 9.94 -11.74 8.55
C PHE A 70 11.46 -11.53 8.62
N GLY A 71 12.24 -12.59 8.80
CA GLY A 71 13.70 -12.55 8.78
C GLY A 71 14.28 -12.06 7.44
N TYR A 72 13.58 -12.22 6.32
CA TYR A 72 13.99 -11.67 5.02
C TYR A 72 13.84 -10.15 4.92
N TYR A 73 13.00 -9.56 5.79
CA TYR A 73 12.65 -8.13 5.74
C TYR A 73 13.25 -7.33 6.89
N TYR A 74 14.07 -7.95 7.76
CA TYR A 74 14.80 -7.29 8.85
C TYR A 74 13.93 -6.28 9.61
N ARG A 75 12.74 -6.71 10.05
CA ARG A 75 11.81 -5.84 10.80
C ARG A 75 12.47 -5.28 12.04
N TRP A 76 12.21 -4.01 12.34
CA TRP A 76 12.78 -3.32 13.49
C TRP A 76 11.81 -2.27 14.06
N GLY A 77 12.14 -1.75 15.27
CA GLY A 77 11.27 -0.84 16.01
C GLY A 77 10.12 -1.57 16.72
N GLU A 78 9.45 -0.84 17.60
CA GLU A 78 8.36 -1.37 18.44
C GLU A 78 6.97 -0.95 17.94
N GLU A 79 6.92 -0.03 16.97
CA GLU A 79 5.67 0.50 16.45
C GLU A 79 4.96 -0.53 15.57
N THR A 80 3.66 -0.66 15.81
CA THR A 80 2.77 -1.53 15.06
C THR A 80 1.57 -0.73 14.57
N LEU A 81 0.84 -1.27 13.62
CA LEU A 81 -0.40 -0.67 13.15
C LEU A 81 -1.36 -0.35 14.31
N GLY A 82 -1.58 -1.31 15.22
CA GLY A 82 -2.47 -1.12 16.38
C GLY A 82 -1.95 -0.07 17.36
N SER A 83 -0.64 -0.08 17.70
CA SER A 83 -0.08 0.92 18.60
C SER A 83 -0.12 2.33 18.01
N SER A 84 0.07 2.46 16.69
CA SER A 84 -0.02 3.75 16.00
C SER A 84 -1.44 4.28 15.90
N LEU A 85 -2.44 3.42 15.66
CA LEU A 85 -3.85 3.79 15.73
C LEU A 85 -4.20 4.29 17.13
N ASN A 86 -3.80 3.57 18.18
CA ASN A 86 -4.05 3.98 19.57
C ASN A 86 -3.39 5.32 19.92
N LYS A 87 -2.15 5.57 19.44
CA LYS A 87 -1.49 6.88 19.62
C LYS A 87 -2.27 8.02 18.92
N ALA A 88 -2.92 7.73 17.81
CA ALA A 88 -3.78 8.68 17.10
C ALA A 88 -5.16 8.85 17.77
N GLY A 89 -5.47 8.08 18.83
CA GLY A 89 -6.71 8.14 19.57
C GLY A 89 -7.82 7.21 19.05
N PHE A 90 -7.48 6.22 18.20
CA PHE A 90 -8.44 5.31 17.60
C PHE A 90 -8.14 3.85 17.95
N HIS A 91 -9.21 3.06 18.06
CA HIS A 91 -9.14 1.62 18.15
C HIS A 91 -9.34 0.99 16.76
N PRO A 92 -8.80 -0.20 16.46
CA PRO A 92 -9.10 -0.89 15.21
C PRO A 92 -10.60 -1.06 14.91
N ASP A 93 -11.43 -1.18 15.94
CA ASP A 93 -12.88 -1.29 15.80
C ASP A 93 -13.59 0.01 15.39
N ASP A 94 -12.90 1.15 15.47
CA ASP A 94 -13.43 2.45 15.04
C ASP A 94 -13.27 2.63 13.52
N VAL A 95 -12.39 1.86 12.88
CA VAL A 95 -12.16 1.93 11.43
C VAL A 95 -13.41 1.45 10.70
N THR A 96 -13.98 2.33 9.88
CA THR A 96 -15.20 2.04 9.10
C THR A 96 -14.90 1.47 7.73
N ASP A 97 -13.74 1.81 7.18
CA ASP A 97 -13.33 1.41 5.84
C ASP A 97 -11.83 1.12 5.80
N VAL A 98 -11.42 0.04 5.16
CA VAL A 98 -10.03 -0.28 4.84
C VAL A 98 -9.88 -0.24 3.32
N PHE A 99 -9.12 0.72 2.83
CA PHE A 99 -8.83 0.87 1.41
C PHE A 99 -7.46 0.25 1.11
N LEU A 100 -7.43 -0.82 0.34
CA LEU A 100 -6.20 -1.50 -0.06
C LEU A 100 -5.77 -1.01 -1.44
N THR A 101 -4.63 -0.31 -1.49
CA THR A 101 -4.08 0.19 -2.76
C THR A 101 -3.80 -0.95 -3.72
N HIS A 102 -3.23 -2.02 -3.20
CA HIS A 102 -3.02 -3.30 -3.84
C HIS A 102 -2.77 -4.40 -2.78
N LEU A 103 -2.65 -5.64 -3.20
CA LEU A 103 -2.69 -6.79 -2.30
C LEU A 103 -1.33 -7.46 -2.07
N HIS A 104 -0.21 -6.76 -2.31
CA HIS A 104 1.10 -7.24 -1.87
C HIS A 104 1.14 -7.30 -0.34
N PHE A 105 1.93 -8.24 0.19
CA PHE A 105 1.91 -8.59 1.62
C PHE A 105 2.26 -7.43 2.56
N ASP A 106 3.05 -6.48 2.11
CA ASP A 106 3.48 -5.30 2.88
C ASP A 106 2.45 -4.15 2.86
N HIS A 107 1.41 -4.25 2.04
CA HIS A 107 0.27 -3.33 2.00
C HIS A 107 -0.98 -3.91 2.65
N CYS A 108 -1.30 -5.19 2.42
CA CYS A 108 -2.53 -5.80 2.91
C CYS A 108 -2.32 -6.75 4.10
N GLY A 109 -1.08 -7.01 4.53
CA GLY A 109 -0.79 -8.01 5.55
C GLY A 109 -1.47 -7.78 6.89
N GLY A 110 -1.59 -6.53 7.34
CA GLY A 110 -2.28 -6.18 8.58
C GLY A 110 -3.81 -6.19 8.49
N ALA A 111 -4.38 -6.31 7.28
CA ALA A 111 -5.82 -6.43 7.07
C ALA A 111 -6.43 -7.69 7.71
N VAL A 112 -5.60 -8.71 7.91
CA VAL A 112 -5.98 -10.01 8.49
C VAL A 112 -5.08 -10.35 9.66
N SER A 113 -5.67 -10.80 10.75
CA SER A 113 -5.02 -11.26 11.98
C SER A 113 -5.16 -12.76 12.15
N LYS A 114 -4.22 -13.38 12.86
CA LYS A 114 -4.26 -14.79 13.23
C LYS A 114 -4.71 -14.92 14.68
N LYS A 115 -5.77 -15.69 14.93
CA LYS A 115 -6.25 -16.02 16.27
C LYS A 115 -5.39 -17.12 16.92
N GLU A 116 -5.53 -17.28 18.24
CA GLU A 116 -4.84 -18.33 19.03
C GLU A 116 -5.12 -19.75 18.52
N ASN A 117 -6.32 -20.00 18.03
CA ASN A 117 -6.71 -21.29 17.43
C ASN A 117 -6.15 -21.50 16.01
N GLY A 118 -5.34 -20.55 15.50
CA GLY A 118 -4.72 -20.61 14.19
C GLY A 118 -5.57 -20.09 13.03
N SER A 119 -6.86 -19.76 13.24
CA SER A 119 -7.72 -19.22 12.18
C SER A 119 -7.34 -17.78 11.83
N HIS A 120 -7.56 -17.41 10.56
CA HIS A 120 -7.38 -16.07 10.06
C HIS A 120 -8.72 -15.32 10.02
N VAL A 121 -8.72 -14.08 10.49
CA VAL A 121 -9.91 -13.21 10.52
C VAL A 121 -9.53 -11.81 10.14
N THR A 122 -10.48 -11.03 9.64
CA THR A 122 -10.29 -9.59 9.39
C THR A 122 -9.93 -8.86 10.68
N THR A 123 -8.90 -8.01 10.62
CA THR A 123 -8.44 -7.22 11.77
C THR A 123 -9.44 -6.15 12.16
N PHE A 124 -10.05 -5.51 11.18
CA PHE A 124 -11.01 -4.41 11.34
C PHE A 124 -12.43 -4.96 11.16
N LYS A 125 -12.99 -5.49 12.24
CA LYS A 125 -14.23 -6.28 12.22
C LYS A 125 -15.47 -5.49 11.78
N ASN A 126 -15.45 -4.15 11.97
CA ASN A 126 -16.55 -3.25 11.62
C ASN A 126 -16.35 -2.57 10.27
N ALA A 127 -15.21 -2.78 9.61
CA ALA A 127 -14.86 -2.09 8.39
C ALA A 127 -15.39 -2.79 7.14
N THR A 128 -15.69 -2.00 6.12
CA THR A 128 -15.76 -2.47 4.73
C THR A 128 -14.35 -2.44 4.13
N TYR A 129 -13.95 -3.52 3.47
CA TYR A 129 -12.66 -3.62 2.78
C TYR A 129 -12.84 -3.34 1.30
N TRP A 130 -12.05 -2.40 0.79
CA TRP A 130 -12.14 -1.93 -0.58
C TRP A 130 -10.95 -2.37 -1.42
N SER A 131 -11.24 -3.01 -2.54
CA SER A 131 -10.30 -3.35 -3.60
C SER A 131 -10.95 -3.06 -4.95
N ASN A 132 -10.42 -3.61 -6.03
CA ASN A 132 -11.11 -3.65 -7.32
C ASN A 132 -11.09 -5.08 -7.87
N LYS A 133 -12.07 -5.39 -8.73
CA LYS A 133 -12.31 -6.75 -9.19
C LYS A 133 -11.18 -7.31 -10.03
N GLU A 134 -10.57 -6.47 -10.87
CA GLU A 134 -9.46 -6.86 -11.73
C GLU A 134 -8.21 -7.18 -10.91
N HIS A 135 -7.88 -6.32 -9.95
CA HIS A 135 -6.75 -6.56 -9.05
C HIS A 135 -6.97 -7.78 -8.16
N TRP A 136 -8.18 -7.96 -7.64
CA TRP A 136 -8.54 -9.12 -6.84
C TRP A 136 -8.35 -10.43 -7.62
N SER A 137 -8.84 -10.47 -8.86
CA SER A 137 -8.64 -11.62 -9.75
C SER A 137 -7.17 -11.88 -10.04
N TRP A 138 -6.38 -10.82 -10.24
CA TRP A 138 -4.94 -10.90 -10.45
C TRP A 138 -4.21 -11.46 -9.23
N ALA A 139 -4.51 -10.96 -8.04
CA ALA A 139 -3.86 -11.34 -6.79
C ALA A 139 -4.22 -12.77 -6.35
N THR A 140 -5.43 -13.25 -6.63
CA THR A 140 -5.86 -14.61 -6.31
C THR A 140 -5.41 -15.65 -7.34
N ASN A 141 -5.03 -15.22 -8.55
CA ASN A 141 -4.46 -16.04 -9.62
C ASN A 141 -3.12 -15.45 -10.11
N PRO A 142 -2.12 -15.31 -9.23
CA PRO A 142 -0.93 -14.52 -9.52
C PRO A 142 -0.07 -15.16 -10.60
N ASN A 143 0.60 -14.31 -11.38
CA ASN A 143 1.64 -14.75 -12.29
C ASN A 143 2.89 -15.24 -11.52
N ARG A 144 3.83 -15.87 -12.24
CA ARG A 144 5.04 -16.48 -11.65
C ARG A 144 5.99 -15.45 -11.01
N ARG A 145 5.94 -14.19 -11.39
CA ARG A 145 6.79 -13.13 -10.86
C ARG A 145 6.28 -12.63 -9.50
N GLU A 146 4.96 -12.50 -9.35
CA GLU A 146 4.33 -11.89 -8.17
C GLU A 146 3.79 -12.90 -7.15
N VAL A 147 3.80 -14.20 -7.45
CA VAL A 147 3.21 -15.23 -6.57
C VAL A 147 3.74 -15.19 -5.14
N ALA A 148 4.98 -14.76 -4.92
CA ALA A 148 5.57 -14.60 -3.59
C ALA A 148 5.10 -13.34 -2.85
N SER A 149 4.52 -12.37 -3.55
CA SER A 149 4.01 -11.12 -2.98
C SER A 149 2.53 -11.22 -2.58
N PHE A 150 1.77 -12.14 -3.19
CA PHE A 150 0.35 -12.35 -2.91
C PHE A 150 0.15 -13.56 -1.97
N LEU A 151 0.03 -13.29 -0.68
CA LEU A 151 -0.14 -14.33 0.34
C LEU A 151 -1.64 -14.61 0.55
N LYS A 152 -2.07 -15.84 0.30
CA LYS A 152 -3.50 -16.23 0.38
C LYS A 152 -4.11 -15.96 1.75
N GLU A 153 -3.35 -16.16 2.81
CA GLU A 153 -3.76 -15.88 4.19
C GLU A 153 -3.95 -14.39 4.51
N ASN A 154 -3.46 -13.48 3.65
CA ASN A 154 -3.73 -12.05 3.73
C ASN A 154 -4.99 -11.65 2.97
N ILE A 155 -5.39 -12.41 1.96
CA ILE A 155 -6.36 -12.03 0.93
C ILE A 155 -7.69 -12.75 1.15
N LEU A 156 -7.68 -14.09 1.15
CA LEU A 156 -8.91 -14.89 1.15
C LEU A 156 -9.82 -14.64 2.37
N PRO A 157 -9.31 -14.44 3.61
CA PRO A 157 -10.17 -14.18 4.76
C PRO A 157 -11.00 -12.90 4.64
N ILE A 158 -10.56 -11.92 3.82
CA ILE A 158 -11.31 -10.69 3.56
C ILE A 158 -12.57 -11.00 2.74
N GLU A 159 -12.47 -11.84 1.72
CA GLU A 159 -13.61 -12.27 0.92
C GLU A 159 -14.54 -13.17 1.73
N GLU A 160 -13.96 -14.14 2.46
CA GLU A 160 -14.70 -15.09 3.31
C GLU A 160 -15.50 -14.39 4.43
N SER A 161 -15.04 -13.22 4.91
CA SER A 161 -15.74 -12.43 5.91
C SER A 161 -17.03 -11.78 5.41
N GLY A 162 -17.19 -11.63 4.09
CA GLY A 162 -18.28 -10.88 3.47
C GLY A 162 -18.12 -9.35 3.54
N GLN A 163 -16.97 -8.83 4.03
CA GLN A 163 -16.71 -7.39 4.17
C GLN A 163 -16.12 -6.74 2.91
N LEU A 164 -15.80 -7.54 1.87
CA LEU A 164 -15.17 -7.06 0.65
C LEU A 164 -16.15 -6.32 -0.25
N GLN A 165 -15.73 -5.15 -0.72
CA GLN A 165 -16.40 -4.36 -1.75
C GLN A 165 -15.41 -3.94 -2.84
N TYR A 166 -15.92 -3.66 -4.04
CA TYR A 166 -15.10 -3.28 -5.18
C TYR A 166 -15.37 -1.86 -5.64
N ILE A 167 -14.29 -1.14 -5.95
CA ILE A 167 -14.33 0.13 -6.68
C ILE A 167 -14.21 -0.20 -8.16
N GLU A 168 -15.21 0.19 -8.93
CA GLU A 168 -15.20 0.03 -10.38
C GLU A 168 -14.52 1.21 -11.04
N LYS A 169 -13.59 0.92 -11.96
CA LYS A 169 -12.90 1.95 -12.71
C LYS A 169 -13.85 2.67 -13.66
N ASP A 170 -13.92 4.00 -13.57
CA ASP A 170 -14.57 4.81 -14.58
C ASP A 170 -13.68 4.88 -15.84
N SER A 171 -14.08 4.19 -16.89
CA SER A 171 -13.34 4.16 -18.18
C SER A 171 -13.42 5.48 -18.95
N SER A 172 -14.34 6.36 -18.59
CA SER A 172 -14.53 7.68 -19.23
C SER A 172 -13.65 8.77 -18.61
N SER A 173 -13.02 8.50 -17.46
CA SER A 173 -12.24 9.49 -16.69
C SER A 173 -10.85 8.97 -16.32
N TYR A 174 -9.89 9.90 -16.22
CA TYR A 174 -8.55 9.62 -15.72
C TYR A 174 -8.54 9.29 -14.21
N LEU A 175 -9.42 9.95 -13.47
CA LEU A 175 -9.65 9.69 -12.04
C LEU A 175 -11.04 9.11 -11.84
N THR A 176 -11.15 8.09 -11.01
CA THR A 176 -12.42 7.49 -10.63
C THR A 176 -12.87 8.02 -9.28
N ARG A 177 -14.09 8.56 -9.19
CA ARG A 177 -14.70 8.96 -7.91
C ARG A 177 -15.08 7.73 -7.11
N THR A 178 -14.67 7.67 -5.85
CA THR A 178 -15.01 6.57 -4.94
C THR A 178 -16.18 6.95 -4.02
N PRO A 179 -16.88 5.96 -3.43
CA PRO A 179 -17.86 6.21 -2.38
C PRO A 179 -17.23 6.70 -1.08
N LEU A 180 -15.88 6.70 -0.98
CA LEU A 180 -15.11 7.08 0.20
C LEU A 180 -14.82 8.59 0.28
N GLY A 181 -15.26 9.37 -0.70
CA GLY A 181 -15.11 10.83 -0.68
C GLY A 181 -13.83 11.36 -1.34
N PHE A 182 -12.97 10.51 -1.85
CA PHE A 182 -11.77 10.87 -2.62
C PHE A 182 -11.76 10.19 -4.00
N ASP A 183 -10.87 10.65 -4.87
CA ASP A 183 -10.70 10.10 -6.19
C ASP A 183 -9.57 9.05 -6.20
N VAL A 184 -9.56 8.16 -7.18
CA VAL A 184 -8.53 7.13 -7.37
C VAL A 184 -7.98 7.17 -8.78
N LEU A 185 -6.65 7.16 -8.88
CA LEU A 185 -5.93 6.87 -10.11
C LEU A 185 -5.63 5.36 -10.15
N PHE A 186 -6.03 4.69 -11.22
CA PHE A 186 -5.64 3.30 -11.47
C PHE A 186 -4.35 3.25 -12.28
N VAL A 187 -3.40 2.44 -11.82
CA VAL A 187 -2.10 2.20 -12.47
C VAL A 187 -1.82 0.70 -12.58
N ASP A 188 -1.11 0.31 -13.63
CA ASP A 188 -0.90 -1.07 -14.02
C ASP A 188 0.59 -1.47 -14.09
N GLY A 189 1.49 -0.52 -13.90
CA GLY A 189 2.91 -0.73 -14.08
C GLY A 189 3.55 -1.58 -12.99
N HIS A 190 3.29 -1.24 -11.72
CA HIS A 190 3.80 -1.98 -10.57
C HIS A 190 3.11 -3.35 -10.45
N THR A 191 1.79 -3.34 -10.39
CA THR A 191 0.92 -4.53 -10.44
C THR A 191 -0.40 -4.16 -11.11
N GLU A 192 -1.20 -5.14 -11.51
CA GLU A 192 -2.48 -4.90 -12.18
C GLU A 192 -3.42 -4.08 -11.31
N LYS A 193 -3.91 -2.94 -11.84
CA LYS A 193 -4.94 -2.10 -11.20
C LYS A 193 -4.62 -1.67 -9.76
N GLN A 194 -3.36 -1.36 -9.46
CA GLN A 194 -3.05 -0.64 -8.22
C GLN A 194 -3.84 0.66 -8.17
N MET A 195 -4.40 1.00 -7.02
CA MET A 195 -5.20 2.19 -6.78
C MET A 195 -4.41 3.23 -5.99
N VAL A 196 -4.26 4.42 -6.54
CA VAL A 196 -3.58 5.56 -5.91
C VAL A 196 -4.62 6.58 -5.47
N PRO A 197 -4.90 6.74 -4.15
CA PRO A 197 -5.86 7.73 -3.66
C PRO A 197 -5.39 9.16 -3.89
N ILE A 198 -6.32 10.01 -4.38
CA ILE A 198 -6.15 11.45 -4.59
C ILE A 198 -7.19 12.18 -3.73
N ILE A 199 -6.74 12.81 -2.66
CA ILE A 199 -7.58 13.36 -1.60
C ILE A 199 -7.59 14.89 -1.71
N ASN A 200 -8.77 15.49 -1.78
CA ASN A 200 -8.93 16.95 -1.67
C ASN A 200 -8.80 17.36 -0.20
N TYR A 201 -7.81 18.18 0.12
CA TYR A 201 -7.50 18.64 1.48
C TYR A 201 -7.31 20.16 1.52
N GLY A 202 -8.38 20.87 1.87
CA GLY A 202 -8.41 22.33 1.76
C GLY A 202 -8.30 22.77 0.29
N ASP A 203 -7.32 23.62 0.02
CA ASP A 203 -6.97 24.12 -1.32
C ASP A 203 -5.98 23.22 -2.07
N LYS A 204 -5.58 22.10 -1.48
CA LYS A 204 -4.55 21.19 -2.01
C LYS A 204 -5.13 19.82 -2.36
N LYS A 205 -4.40 19.10 -3.20
CA LYS A 205 -4.58 17.65 -3.41
C LYS A 205 -3.42 16.90 -2.80
N ILE A 206 -3.73 15.87 -2.02
CA ILE A 206 -2.78 14.96 -1.42
C ILE A 206 -2.93 13.61 -2.11
N ALA A 207 -1.83 13.06 -2.59
CA ALA A 207 -1.79 11.72 -3.17
C ALA A 207 -1.08 10.76 -2.22
N TYR A 208 -1.69 9.60 -1.97
CA TYR A 208 -1.00 8.47 -1.36
C TYR A 208 -0.46 7.59 -2.49
N ALA A 209 0.81 7.79 -2.84
CA ALA A 209 1.38 7.27 -4.09
C ALA A 209 1.59 5.75 -4.08
N ALA A 210 1.57 5.10 -2.92
CA ALA A 210 1.85 3.68 -2.76
C ALA A 210 3.10 3.27 -3.58
N ASP A 211 3.05 2.19 -4.34
CA ASP A 211 4.20 1.68 -5.08
C ASP A 211 4.37 2.25 -6.49
N LEU A 212 3.59 3.27 -6.84
CA LEU A 212 3.91 4.11 -8.00
C LEU A 212 5.13 5.03 -7.72
N VAL A 213 5.26 5.53 -6.46
CA VAL A 213 6.42 6.31 -5.98
C VAL A 213 6.70 5.88 -4.54
N PRO A 214 7.38 4.74 -4.31
CA PRO A 214 7.47 4.11 -2.99
C PRO A 214 8.34 4.85 -1.99
N THR A 215 9.30 5.67 -2.45
CA THR A 215 10.13 6.51 -1.58
C THR A 215 10.42 7.86 -2.24
N HIS A 216 10.87 8.84 -1.45
CA HIS A 216 11.31 10.12 -2.00
C HIS A 216 12.47 9.98 -3.03
N GLY A 217 13.29 8.93 -2.89
CA GLY A 217 14.33 8.61 -3.87
C GLY A 217 13.80 8.20 -5.24
N HIS A 218 12.52 7.82 -5.32
CA HIS A 218 11.85 7.45 -6.57
C HIS A 218 11.12 8.63 -7.25
N ILE A 219 11.18 9.84 -6.71
CA ILE A 219 10.57 11.02 -7.37
C ILE A 219 11.15 11.29 -8.76
N PRO A 220 12.49 11.21 -8.99
CA PRO A 220 13.03 11.38 -10.34
C PRO A 220 12.44 10.36 -11.31
N LEU A 221 11.96 10.83 -12.47
CA LEU A 221 11.16 10.03 -13.41
C LEU A 221 11.77 8.67 -13.78
N PRO A 222 13.08 8.54 -14.09
CA PRO A 222 13.68 7.25 -14.48
C PRO A 222 13.81 6.22 -13.34
N TYR A 223 13.54 6.61 -12.08
CA TYR A 223 13.75 5.75 -10.92
C TYR A 223 12.48 4.98 -10.62
N ILE A 224 12.39 3.78 -11.19
CA ILE A 224 11.30 2.81 -10.98
C ILE A 224 11.85 1.55 -10.35
N MET A 225 10.99 0.76 -9.74
CA MET A 225 11.42 -0.46 -9.05
C MET A 225 11.73 -1.61 -10.02
N GLY A 226 12.71 -2.44 -9.63
CA GLY A 226 12.90 -3.76 -10.24
C GLY A 226 11.73 -4.71 -9.97
N TYR A 227 10.90 -4.41 -8.97
CA TYR A 227 9.67 -5.16 -8.65
C TYR A 227 8.55 -4.93 -9.66
N ASP A 228 8.55 -3.83 -10.41
CA ASP A 228 7.49 -3.50 -11.35
C ASP A 228 7.33 -4.58 -12.42
N VAL A 229 6.09 -4.99 -12.67
CA VAL A 229 5.81 -6.04 -13.67
C VAL A 229 5.86 -5.48 -15.09
N ARG A 230 5.58 -4.16 -15.24
CA ARG A 230 5.60 -3.45 -16.52
C ARG A 230 6.39 -2.14 -16.37
N PRO A 231 7.73 -2.19 -16.31
CA PRO A 231 8.55 -1.04 -15.93
C PRO A 231 8.39 0.18 -16.85
N LEU A 232 8.20 0.00 -18.15
CA LEU A 232 7.96 1.12 -19.08
C LEU A 232 6.58 1.74 -18.86
N LEU A 233 5.59 0.94 -18.51
CA LEU A 233 4.27 1.46 -18.17
C LEU A 233 4.30 2.22 -16.85
N SER A 234 5.03 1.73 -15.83
CA SER A 234 5.27 2.47 -14.58
C SER A 234 5.86 3.85 -14.84
N LEU A 235 6.80 3.94 -15.78
CA LEU A 235 7.43 5.20 -16.16
C LEU A 235 6.39 6.19 -16.72
N ASP A 236 5.58 5.74 -17.69
CA ASP A 236 4.55 6.57 -18.33
C ASP A 236 3.45 7.01 -17.34
N GLU A 237 3.04 6.09 -16.44
CA GLU A 237 2.04 6.37 -15.41
C GLU A 237 2.56 7.35 -14.37
N LYS A 238 3.81 7.19 -13.95
CA LYS A 238 4.48 8.10 -13.02
C LYS A 238 4.66 9.49 -13.61
N GLU A 239 5.03 9.62 -14.89
CA GLU A 239 5.12 10.91 -15.57
C GLU A 239 3.77 11.64 -15.55
N LYS A 240 2.70 10.95 -15.90
CA LYS A 240 1.33 11.49 -15.84
C LYS A 240 0.92 11.88 -14.42
N PHE A 241 1.26 11.05 -13.43
CA PHE A 241 1.00 11.32 -12.01
C PHE A 241 1.74 12.56 -11.52
N LEU A 242 3.04 12.69 -11.81
CA LEU A 242 3.85 13.84 -11.42
C LEU A 242 3.37 15.14 -12.08
N ASN A 243 2.96 15.07 -13.35
CA ASN A 243 2.35 16.21 -14.05
C ASN A 243 1.02 16.61 -13.43
N LEU A 244 0.22 15.65 -12.94
CA LEU A 244 -1.04 15.95 -12.25
C LEU A 244 -0.79 16.70 -10.94
N SER A 245 0.26 16.34 -10.19
CA SER A 245 0.63 17.03 -8.93
C SER A 245 1.18 18.43 -9.18
N LEU A 246 1.93 18.65 -10.26
CA LEU A 246 2.46 19.95 -10.65
C LEU A 246 1.39 20.94 -11.10
N ILE A 247 0.28 20.48 -11.65
CA ILE A 247 -0.85 21.33 -12.06
C ILE A 247 -1.58 21.91 -10.84
N HIS A 248 -1.43 21.30 -9.67
CA HIS A 248 -2.17 21.64 -8.46
C HIS A 248 -1.29 22.17 -7.30
N ILE A 249 -0.02 22.41 -7.56
CA ILE A 249 0.88 23.15 -6.68
C ILE A 249 0.77 24.64 -7.01
#